data_2bb148ae366300b1194285a83be72f4c
#
_entry.id   2bb148ae366300b1194285a83be72f4c
#
_cell.length_a   1.000
_cell.length_b   1.000
_cell.length_c   1.000
_cell.angle_alpha   90.00
_cell.angle_beta   90.00
_cell.angle_gamma   90.00
#
_symmetry.space_group_name_H-M   'P 1'
#
loop_
_entity.id
_entity.type
_entity.pdbx_description
1 polymer ?
#
loop_
_entity_poly.entity_id
_entity_poly.type
_entity_poly.pdbx_seq_one_letter_code
_entity_poly.pdbx_strand_id
1 'polypeptide(L)'
;DAQESRGLGDVYKRQPIVRPTASSNLHYEGELAIVIGRICKDVPEDRAQEVIFGFTVANDVTARDLQDSDGHWVRAKGADTFCPLGPWMVTHFSIAEASHRQIVTRLDGREVQHGNTDQMVHTIPKLISYISSFMTLLPGDVILTGTPAGVGPMELGQRVEVEIEGIGTLTNTVVEV
;
A
#
# COMPACT_ATOMS: atom_id res chain seq x y z
N ASP A 1 -7.05 -19.38 24.59
CA ASP A 1 -7.68 -19.74 23.31
C ASP A 1 -8.16 -18.46 22.64
N ALA A 2 -7.29 -17.87 21.84
CA ALA A 2 -7.68 -16.76 20.96
C ALA A 2 -8.51 -17.37 19.82
N GLN A 3 -9.79 -17.16 19.86
CA GLN A 3 -10.71 -17.52 18.81
C GLN A 3 -10.38 -16.63 17.59
N GLU A 4 -9.64 -17.19 16.62
CA GLU A 4 -9.40 -16.54 15.34
C GLU A 4 -10.73 -16.17 14.72
N SER A 5 -11.07 -14.89 14.72
CA SER A 5 -12.21 -14.43 13.96
C SER A 5 -11.86 -14.55 12.47
N ARG A 6 -12.34 -15.61 11.83
CA ARG A 6 -12.32 -15.77 10.37
C ARG A 6 -13.34 -14.81 9.75
N GLY A 7 -13.02 -13.51 9.84
CA GLY A 7 -13.80 -12.46 9.20
C GLY A 7 -13.26 -12.14 7.81
N LEU A 8 -13.98 -11.32 7.07
CA LEU A 8 -13.62 -10.81 5.73
C LEU A 8 -12.14 -10.36 5.61
N GLY A 9 -11.51 -9.94 6.70
CA GLY A 9 -10.09 -9.59 6.74
C GLY A 9 -9.11 -10.72 6.36
N ASP A 10 -9.49 -12.00 6.54
CA ASP A 10 -8.61 -13.12 6.19
C ASP A 10 -8.62 -13.41 4.68
N VAL A 11 -9.70 -13.03 3.98
CA VAL A 11 -9.83 -13.18 2.51
C VAL A 11 -8.91 -12.19 1.80
N TYR A 12 -8.79 -10.97 2.29
CA TYR A 12 -7.92 -9.94 1.70
C TYR A 12 -6.44 -10.14 2.04
N LYS A 13 -6.12 -10.70 3.20
CA LYS A 13 -4.73 -10.97 3.66
C LYS A 13 -3.96 -11.95 2.77
N ARG A 14 -4.67 -12.84 2.06
CA ARG A 14 -4.09 -13.89 1.21
C ARG A 14 -4.64 -13.84 -0.21
N GLN A 15 -5.25 -12.72 -0.61
CA GLN A 15 -5.73 -12.56 -1.96
C GLN A 15 -4.55 -12.71 -2.93
N PRO A 16 -4.66 -13.57 -3.96
CA PRO A 16 -3.61 -13.67 -4.98
C PRO A 16 -3.52 -12.37 -5.77
N ILE A 17 -2.33 -12.06 -6.24
CA ILE A 17 -2.11 -11.04 -7.26
C ILE A 17 -2.27 -11.76 -8.61
N VAL A 18 -3.34 -11.44 -9.33
CA VAL A 18 -3.63 -12.05 -10.63
C VAL A 18 -2.92 -11.27 -11.72
N ARG A 19 -2.01 -11.93 -12.45
CA ARG A 19 -1.34 -11.31 -13.58
C ARG A 19 -2.32 -11.18 -14.75
N PRO A 20 -2.66 -9.97 -15.21
CA PRO A 20 -3.53 -9.81 -16.36
C PRO A 20 -2.84 -10.31 -17.64
N THR A 21 -3.59 -10.87 -18.56
CA THR A 21 -3.08 -11.39 -19.84
C THR A 21 -2.37 -10.32 -20.69
N ALA A 22 -2.69 -9.05 -20.45
CA ALA A 22 -2.08 -7.92 -21.14
C ALA A 22 -0.68 -7.55 -20.63
N SER A 23 -0.21 -8.15 -19.52
CA SER A 23 1.09 -7.82 -18.92
C SER A 23 1.96 -9.06 -18.71
N SER A 24 3.24 -8.90 -18.95
CA SER A 24 4.28 -9.90 -18.66
C SER A 24 5.28 -9.43 -17.60
N ASN A 25 5.12 -8.21 -17.05
CA ASN A 25 6.11 -7.62 -16.17
C ASN A 25 5.46 -6.91 -14.97
N LEU A 26 5.09 -7.69 -13.94
CA LEU A 26 4.55 -7.17 -12.69
C LEU A 26 5.68 -6.85 -11.71
N HIS A 27 5.62 -5.67 -11.10
CA HIS A 27 6.53 -5.26 -10.04
C HIS A 27 5.80 -5.12 -8.70
N TYR A 28 6.52 -5.42 -7.61
CA TYR A 28 6.10 -5.08 -6.26
C TYR A 28 6.51 -3.64 -5.92
N GLU A 29 5.69 -2.98 -5.12
CA GLU A 29 5.95 -1.66 -4.52
C GLU A 29 5.36 -1.66 -3.11
N GLY A 30 6.18 -2.03 -2.09
CA GLY A 30 5.75 -2.03 -0.70
C GLY A 30 5.60 -0.60 -0.18
N GLU A 31 4.44 -0.28 0.43
CA GLU A 31 4.09 1.08 0.85
C GLU A 31 3.35 1.12 2.19
N LEU A 32 3.53 2.22 2.92
CA LEU A 32 2.58 2.60 3.95
C LEU A 32 1.32 3.15 3.27
N ALA A 33 0.15 2.73 3.72
CA ALA A 33 -1.13 3.24 3.27
C ALA A 33 -1.82 4.03 4.39
N ILE A 34 -2.33 5.22 4.06
CA ILE A 34 -3.12 6.06 4.95
C ILE A 34 -4.59 5.87 4.58
N VAL A 35 -5.44 5.55 5.55
CA VAL A 35 -6.88 5.41 5.33
C VAL A 35 -7.60 6.64 5.91
N ILE A 36 -8.43 7.28 5.09
CA ILE A 36 -9.20 8.47 5.47
C ILE A 36 -10.41 8.05 6.28
N GLY A 37 -10.71 8.77 7.36
CA GLY A 37 -11.79 8.46 8.30
C GLY A 37 -12.99 9.38 8.22
N ARG A 38 -12.89 10.52 7.55
CA ARG A 38 -13.99 11.48 7.43
C ARG A 38 -13.93 12.26 6.12
N ILE A 39 -15.08 12.76 5.68
CA ILE A 39 -15.14 13.66 4.52
C ILE A 39 -14.30 14.89 4.83
N CYS A 40 -13.38 15.23 3.94
CA CYS A 40 -12.51 16.39 4.09
C CYS A 40 -12.06 16.99 2.75
N LYS A 41 -11.78 18.29 2.80
CA LYS A 41 -11.34 19.13 1.68
C LYS A 41 -10.50 20.27 2.26
N ASP A 42 -9.45 20.67 1.54
CA ASP A 42 -8.57 21.77 1.91
C ASP A 42 -8.00 21.64 3.35
N VAL A 43 -7.52 20.43 3.69
CA VAL A 43 -7.01 20.12 5.03
C VAL A 43 -5.65 20.76 5.24
N PRO A 44 -5.46 21.64 6.24
CA PRO A 44 -4.13 22.16 6.55
C PRO A 44 -3.26 21.08 7.19
N GLU A 45 -1.94 21.18 7.02
CA GLU A 45 -0.99 20.15 7.47
C GLU A 45 -1.06 19.86 8.97
N ASP A 46 -1.27 20.89 9.79
CA ASP A 46 -1.38 20.78 11.25
C ASP A 46 -2.66 20.07 11.73
N ARG A 47 -3.63 19.90 10.82
CA ARG A 47 -4.90 19.19 11.09
C ARG A 47 -5.00 17.83 10.41
N ALA A 48 -3.96 17.37 9.74
CA ALA A 48 -3.97 16.13 8.99
C ALA A 48 -4.35 14.89 9.84
N GLN A 49 -3.91 14.83 11.11
CA GLN A 49 -4.25 13.73 12.02
C GLN A 49 -5.76 13.58 12.24
N GLU A 50 -6.52 14.66 12.18
CA GLU A 50 -7.97 14.66 12.46
C GLU A 50 -8.79 13.91 11.41
N VAL A 51 -8.23 13.73 10.20
CA VAL A 51 -8.94 13.09 9.08
C VAL A 51 -8.50 11.65 8.81
N ILE A 52 -7.45 11.18 9.49
CA ILE A 52 -6.94 9.82 9.37
C ILE A 52 -7.80 8.88 10.21
N PHE A 53 -8.23 7.76 9.62
CA PHE A 53 -8.81 6.63 10.36
C PHE A 53 -7.72 5.70 10.89
N GLY A 54 -6.72 5.41 10.09
CA GLY A 54 -5.63 4.52 10.44
C GLY A 54 -4.62 4.31 9.33
N PHE A 55 -3.70 3.39 9.60
CA PHE A 55 -2.61 3.02 8.70
C PHE A 55 -2.63 1.52 8.44
N THR A 56 -2.23 1.12 7.25
CA THR A 56 -2.08 -0.29 6.88
C THR A 56 -0.91 -0.48 5.92
N VAL A 57 -0.57 -1.73 5.63
CA VAL A 57 0.41 -2.04 4.60
C VAL A 57 -0.28 -2.14 3.26
N ALA A 58 0.38 -1.67 2.20
CA ALA A 58 -0.03 -1.84 0.82
C ALA A 58 1.09 -2.42 -0.04
N ASN A 59 0.71 -3.03 -1.15
CA ASN A 59 1.62 -3.32 -2.26
C ASN A 59 1.01 -2.68 -3.52
N ASP A 60 1.58 -1.57 -4.00
CA ASP A 60 1.13 -0.88 -5.21
C ASP A 60 1.61 -1.64 -6.46
N VAL A 61 1.02 -2.82 -6.66
CA VAL A 61 1.38 -3.72 -7.78
C VAL A 61 1.29 -2.99 -9.10
N THR A 62 2.35 -3.04 -9.87
CA THR A 62 2.46 -2.28 -11.11
C THR A 62 2.83 -3.17 -12.29
N ALA A 63 1.99 -3.17 -13.34
CA ALA A 63 2.31 -3.73 -14.64
C ALA A 63 3.24 -2.77 -15.39
N ARG A 64 4.54 -2.97 -15.26
CA ARG A 64 5.55 -1.99 -15.71
C ARG A 64 5.55 -1.79 -17.22
N ASP A 65 5.35 -2.84 -17.98
CA ASP A 65 5.20 -2.81 -19.43
C ASP A 65 4.00 -1.97 -19.89
N LEU A 66 2.88 -2.03 -19.16
CA LEU A 66 1.71 -1.18 -19.42
C LEU A 66 1.95 0.27 -18.97
N GLN A 67 2.66 0.48 -17.89
CA GLN A 67 3.04 1.82 -17.44
C GLN A 67 3.88 2.55 -18.48
N ASP A 68 4.85 1.86 -19.07
CA ASP A 68 5.76 2.43 -20.06
C ASP A 68 5.05 2.68 -21.40
N SER A 69 4.13 1.79 -21.80
CA SER A 69 3.45 1.89 -23.09
C SER A 69 2.31 2.92 -23.13
N ASP A 70 1.58 3.09 -22.02
CA ASP A 70 0.31 3.85 -22.03
C ASP A 70 0.49 5.35 -21.78
N GLY A 71 1.63 5.78 -21.26
CA GLY A 71 1.89 7.18 -20.89
C GLY A 71 1.06 7.69 -19.71
N HIS A 72 0.14 6.89 -19.17
CA HIS A 72 -0.60 7.11 -17.92
C HIS A 72 -0.79 5.77 -17.19
N TRP A 73 -1.04 5.82 -15.88
CA TRP A 73 -0.88 4.65 -15.00
C TRP A 73 -2.17 3.89 -14.67
N VAL A 74 -3.31 4.31 -15.22
CA VAL A 74 -4.61 3.72 -14.84
C VAL A 74 -4.64 2.21 -15.07
N ARG A 75 -4.26 1.73 -16.25
CA ARG A 75 -4.26 0.32 -16.61
C ARG A 75 -3.10 -0.44 -15.94
N ALA A 76 -1.99 0.26 -15.71
CA ALA A 76 -0.82 -0.33 -15.08
C ALA A 76 -1.01 -0.65 -13.59
N LYS A 77 -1.86 0.11 -12.89
CA LYS A 77 -2.07 0.00 -11.44
C LYS A 77 -3.51 -0.37 -11.05
N GLY A 78 -4.47 -0.25 -11.97
CA GLY A 78 -5.89 -0.45 -11.71
C GLY A 78 -6.46 -1.81 -12.13
N ALA A 79 -5.62 -2.84 -12.38
CA ALA A 79 -6.10 -4.17 -12.69
C ALA A 79 -6.69 -4.85 -11.44
N ASP A 80 -7.59 -5.81 -11.66
CA ASP A 80 -8.16 -6.61 -10.59
C ASP A 80 -7.05 -7.22 -9.72
N THR A 81 -7.26 -7.24 -8.42
CA THR A 81 -6.32 -7.72 -7.39
C THR A 81 -5.07 -6.88 -7.16
N PHE A 82 -4.84 -5.83 -7.93
CA PHE A 82 -3.78 -4.86 -7.67
C PHE A 82 -4.12 -4.02 -6.42
N CYS A 83 -3.09 -3.46 -5.77
CA CYS A 83 -3.23 -2.76 -4.50
C CYS A 83 -3.81 -3.63 -3.35
N PRO A 84 -3.26 -4.85 -3.08
CA PRO A 84 -3.63 -5.57 -1.88
C PRO A 84 -3.29 -4.73 -0.63
N LEU A 85 -4.18 -4.78 0.37
CA LEU A 85 -4.10 -4.03 1.63
C LEU A 85 -4.20 -4.97 2.84
N GLY A 86 -3.51 -4.68 3.91
CA GLY A 86 -3.58 -5.46 5.14
C GLY A 86 -2.23 -5.56 5.86
N PRO A 87 -2.04 -6.52 6.78
CA PRO A 87 -2.98 -7.57 7.21
C PRO A 87 -4.14 -7.03 8.06
N TRP A 88 -3.96 -5.90 8.71
CA TRP A 88 -4.95 -5.14 9.47
C TRP A 88 -4.71 -3.65 9.38
N MET A 89 -5.64 -2.89 9.91
CA MET A 89 -5.54 -1.45 10.03
C MET A 89 -5.22 -1.09 11.48
N VAL A 90 -4.19 -0.27 11.68
CA VAL A 90 -3.78 0.27 12.98
C VAL A 90 -4.36 1.67 13.13
N THR A 91 -5.26 1.85 14.10
CA THR A 91 -6.00 3.10 14.28
C THR A 91 -5.46 3.97 15.41
N HIS A 92 -4.50 3.46 16.19
CA HIS A 92 -3.94 4.16 17.35
C HIS A 92 -2.60 4.88 17.07
N PHE A 93 -2.02 4.72 15.88
CA PHE A 93 -0.81 5.46 15.55
C PHE A 93 -1.10 6.94 15.34
N SER A 94 -0.29 7.76 15.97
CA SER A 94 -0.11 9.15 15.57
C SER A 94 0.66 9.24 14.25
N ILE A 95 0.56 10.39 13.56
CA ILE A 95 1.39 10.66 12.37
C ILE A 95 2.88 10.53 12.72
N ALA A 96 3.30 11.01 13.90
CA ALA A 96 4.69 10.92 14.34
C ALA A 96 5.16 9.46 14.43
N GLU A 97 4.36 8.58 15.00
CA GLU A 97 4.68 7.15 15.07
C GLU A 97 4.68 6.49 13.70
N ALA A 98 3.69 6.80 12.84
CA ALA A 98 3.62 6.26 11.48
C ALA A 98 4.76 6.74 10.57
N SER A 99 5.35 7.91 10.87
CA SER A 99 6.47 8.49 10.12
C SER A 99 7.85 7.93 10.48
N HIS A 100 7.93 6.98 11.40
CA HIS A 100 9.21 6.38 11.85
C HIS A 100 9.07 4.85 11.96
N ARG A 101 8.62 4.20 10.88
CA ARG A 101 8.45 2.75 10.80
C ARG A 101 9.35 2.13 9.74
N GLN A 102 9.99 1.03 10.11
CA GLN A 102 10.71 0.23 9.15
C GLN A 102 9.71 -0.40 8.17
N ILE A 103 10.06 -0.39 6.88
CA ILE A 103 9.35 -1.08 5.82
C ILE A 103 10.31 -2.03 5.10
N VAL A 104 9.91 -3.29 4.96
CA VAL A 104 10.70 -4.33 4.32
C VAL A 104 9.83 -5.11 3.34
N THR A 105 10.30 -5.26 2.12
CA THR A 105 9.66 -6.16 1.14
C THR A 105 10.55 -7.37 0.91
N ARG A 106 9.94 -8.57 0.92
CA ARG A 106 10.62 -9.84 0.61
C ARG A 106 9.92 -10.54 -0.54
N LEU A 107 10.72 -11.13 -1.44
CA LEU A 107 10.25 -11.99 -2.52
C LEU A 107 10.82 -13.39 -2.28
N ASP A 108 9.94 -14.38 -2.06
CA ASP A 108 10.29 -15.75 -1.66
C ASP A 108 11.25 -15.80 -0.46
N GLY A 109 11.00 -14.92 0.52
CA GLY A 109 11.81 -14.80 1.75
C GLY A 109 13.11 -14.00 1.60
N ARG A 110 13.51 -13.62 0.38
CA ARG A 110 14.66 -12.76 0.15
C ARG A 110 14.27 -11.30 0.26
N GLU A 111 14.98 -10.52 1.07
CA GLU A 111 14.79 -9.07 1.17
C GLU A 111 15.17 -8.39 -0.15
N VAL A 112 14.26 -7.57 -0.67
CA VAL A 112 14.38 -6.86 -1.94
C VAL A 112 14.17 -5.36 -1.81
N GLN A 113 13.41 -4.91 -0.78
CA GLN A 113 13.32 -3.50 -0.39
C GLN A 113 13.53 -3.38 1.11
N HIS A 114 14.20 -2.30 1.51
CA HIS A 114 14.38 -1.93 2.91
C HIS A 114 14.41 -0.41 3.00
N GLY A 115 13.58 0.14 3.87
CA GLY A 115 13.50 1.57 4.09
C GLY A 115 12.85 1.92 5.43
N ASN A 116 12.65 3.20 5.63
CA ASN A 116 11.89 3.74 6.75
C ASN A 116 10.93 4.81 6.26
N THR A 117 9.77 4.92 6.87
CA THR A 117 8.77 5.93 6.50
C THR A 117 9.23 7.37 6.74
N ASP A 118 10.30 7.60 7.50
CA ASP A 118 10.95 8.91 7.64
C ASP A 118 11.72 9.36 6.39
N GLN A 119 11.95 8.44 5.44
CA GLN A 119 12.63 8.71 4.17
C GLN A 119 11.68 9.15 3.05
N MET A 120 10.38 9.27 3.34
CA MET A 120 9.41 9.76 2.36
C MET A 120 9.77 11.18 1.89
N VAL A 121 9.68 11.43 0.58
CA VAL A 121 9.93 12.74 -0.03
C VAL A 121 8.97 13.80 0.51
N HIS A 122 7.70 13.41 0.70
CA HIS A 122 6.66 14.25 1.28
C HIS A 122 6.15 13.62 2.57
N THR A 123 6.00 14.42 3.60
CA THR A 123 5.45 13.99 4.89
C THR A 123 3.96 13.62 4.76
N ILE A 124 3.46 12.77 5.66
CA ILE A 124 2.04 12.40 5.74
C ILE A 124 1.12 13.64 5.75
N PRO A 125 1.37 14.67 6.60
CA PRO A 125 0.58 15.90 6.56
C PRO A 125 0.58 16.59 5.20
N LYS A 126 1.76 16.65 4.55
CA LYS A 126 1.90 17.28 3.24
C LYS A 126 1.10 16.55 2.16
N LEU A 127 1.12 15.21 2.15
CA LEU A 127 0.34 14.39 1.21
C LEU A 127 -1.16 14.67 1.35
N ILE A 128 -1.68 14.62 2.59
CA ILE A 128 -3.11 14.88 2.86
C ILE A 128 -3.51 16.31 2.45
N SER A 129 -2.70 17.30 2.85
CA SER A 129 -2.96 18.70 2.50
C SER A 129 -2.98 18.91 1.00
N TYR A 130 -1.98 18.38 0.29
CA TYR A 130 -1.89 18.51 -1.16
C TYR A 130 -3.06 17.84 -1.88
N ILE A 131 -3.36 16.58 -1.57
CA ILE A 131 -4.42 15.82 -2.25
C ILE A 131 -5.79 16.46 -1.95
N SER A 132 -6.05 16.83 -0.70
CA SER A 132 -7.31 17.45 -0.33
C SER A 132 -7.50 18.87 -0.91
N SER A 133 -6.45 19.51 -1.41
CA SER A 133 -6.56 20.83 -2.02
C SER A 133 -7.27 20.81 -3.39
N PHE A 134 -7.21 19.71 -4.13
CA PHE A 134 -7.84 19.60 -5.46
C PHE A 134 -8.97 18.57 -5.53
N MET A 135 -9.06 17.60 -4.60
CA MET A 135 -10.18 16.66 -4.54
C MET A 135 -10.73 16.52 -3.12
N THR A 136 -12.03 16.20 -3.00
CA THR A 136 -12.63 15.83 -1.72
C THR A 136 -12.27 14.39 -1.40
N LEU A 137 -11.74 14.15 -0.19
CA LEU A 137 -11.48 12.82 0.33
C LEU A 137 -12.68 12.31 1.13
N LEU A 138 -12.99 11.03 0.99
CA LEU A 138 -14.11 10.36 1.64
C LEU A 138 -13.61 9.31 2.66
N PRO A 139 -14.43 8.93 3.65
CA PRO A 139 -14.11 7.79 4.52
C PRO A 139 -13.88 6.52 3.71
N GLY A 140 -12.75 5.86 3.95
CA GLY A 140 -12.33 4.68 3.22
C GLY A 140 -11.41 4.95 2.02
N ASP A 141 -11.22 6.21 1.61
CA ASP A 141 -10.17 6.53 0.63
C ASP A 141 -8.80 6.16 1.18
N VAL A 142 -7.95 5.62 0.30
CA VAL A 142 -6.61 5.16 0.64
C VAL A 142 -5.58 6.01 -0.12
N ILE A 143 -4.61 6.55 0.63
CA ILE A 143 -3.47 7.26 0.08
C ILE A 143 -2.25 6.35 0.20
N LEU A 144 -1.65 5.97 -0.92
CA LEU A 144 -0.38 5.28 -0.99
C LEU A 144 0.75 6.31 -0.92
N THR A 145 1.75 6.04 -0.06
CA THR A 145 2.74 7.06 0.30
C THR A 145 4.04 7.01 -0.50
N GLY A 146 4.14 6.06 -1.40
CA GLY A 146 5.34 5.80 -2.18
C GLY A 146 6.20 4.68 -1.60
N THR A 147 6.95 4.03 -2.47
CA THR A 147 7.75 2.84 -2.17
C THR A 147 9.24 3.18 -2.06
N PRO A 148 10.00 2.50 -1.18
CA PRO A 148 11.46 2.66 -1.14
C PRO A 148 12.14 2.09 -2.38
N ALA A 149 13.43 2.35 -2.53
CA ALA A 149 14.26 1.76 -3.59
C ALA A 149 14.23 0.22 -3.55
N GLY A 150 14.44 -0.42 -4.70
CA GLY A 150 14.51 -1.88 -4.83
C GLY A 150 13.28 -2.51 -5.48
N VAL A 151 12.40 -1.73 -6.12
CA VAL A 151 11.30 -2.28 -6.94
C VAL A 151 11.84 -3.26 -7.99
N GLY A 152 11.10 -4.32 -8.26
CA GLY A 152 11.55 -5.37 -9.17
C GLY A 152 10.43 -6.31 -9.58
N PRO A 153 10.70 -7.16 -10.59
CA PRO A 153 9.69 -8.05 -11.14
C PRO A 153 9.31 -9.18 -10.18
N MET A 154 8.08 -9.64 -10.34
CA MET A 154 7.51 -10.84 -9.71
C MET A 154 7.11 -11.84 -10.79
N GLU A 155 7.53 -13.09 -10.61
CA GLU A 155 7.15 -14.20 -11.48
C GLU A 155 5.95 -14.96 -10.93
N LEU A 156 5.28 -15.74 -11.78
CA LEU A 156 4.18 -16.61 -11.37
C LEU A 156 4.63 -17.61 -10.29
N GLY A 157 3.80 -17.79 -9.29
CA GLY A 157 4.05 -18.67 -8.15
C GLY A 157 4.88 -18.04 -7.04
N GLN A 158 5.53 -16.91 -7.27
CA GLN A 158 6.32 -16.23 -6.25
C GLN A 158 5.44 -15.61 -5.18
N ARG A 159 5.96 -15.60 -3.96
CA ARG A 159 5.34 -15.00 -2.77
C ARG A 159 6.03 -13.67 -2.45
N VAL A 160 5.27 -12.59 -2.46
CA VAL A 160 5.70 -11.27 -2.01
C VAL A 160 5.14 -10.99 -0.62
N GLU A 161 6.01 -10.46 0.25
CA GLU A 161 5.70 -10.09 1.63
C GLU A 161 6.14 -8.64 1.84
N VAL A 162 5.20 -7.80 2.26
CA VAL A 162 5.48 -6.42 2.66
C VAL A 162 5.22 -6.30 4.16
N GLU A 163 6.24 -5.96 4.91
CA GLU A 163 6.18 -5.81 6.37
C GLU A 163 6.39 -4.35 6.75
N ILE A 164 5.54 -3.83 7.63
CA ILE A 164 5.75 -2.54 8.29
C ILE A 164 5.75 -2.77 9.80
N GLU A 165 6.78 -2.25 10.45
CA GLU A 165 6.96 -2.33 11.89
C GLU A 165 5.74 -1.81 12.65
N GLY A 166 5.20 -2.65 13.55
CA GLY A 166 4.02 -2.32 14.36
C GLY A 166 2.67 -2.45 13.63
N ILE A 167 2.66 -2.73 12.30
CA ILE A 167 1.44 -3.04 11.56
C ILE A 167 1.38 -4.54 11.26
N GLY A 168 2.45 -5.14 10.73
CA GLY A 168 2.50 -6.55 10.40
C GLY A 168 2.91 -6.81 8.96
N THR A 169 2.68 -8.04 8.48
CA THR A 169 3.12 -8.50 7.16
C THR A 169 1.92 -8.82 6.26
N LEU A 170 1.82 -8.11 5.15
CA LEU A 170 0.92 -8.41 4.03
C LEU A 170 1.59 -9.43 3.13
N THR A 171 0.92 -10.54 2.84
CA THR A 171 1.48 -11.63 2.04
C THR A 171 0.56 -11.98 0.87
N ASN A 172 1.09 -12.00 -0.34
CA ASN A 172 0.33 -12.34 -1.54
C ASN A 172 1.17 -13.26 -2.44
N THR A 173 0.49 -14.10 -3.23
CA THR A 173 1.13 -14.96 -4.23
C THR A 173 0.71 -14.52 -5.63
N VAL A 174 1.64 -14.47 -6.57
CA VAL A 174 1.35 -14.14 -7.98
C VAL A 174 0.80 -15.36 -8.68
N VAL A 175 -0.35 -15.22 -9.32
CA VAL A 175 -1.00 -16.30 -10.08
C VAL A 175 -1.35 -15.84 -11.48
N GLU A 176 -1.67 -16.79 -12.35
CA GLU A 176 -2.21 -16.53 -13.68
C GLU A 176 -3.75 -16.62 -13.65
N VAL A 177 -4.43 -15.94 -14.61
CA VAL A 177 -5.88 -16.00 -14.78
C VAL A 177 -6.32 -17.41 -15.20
#